data_f7b5cb8e99881f0e2a6538f4544a86a0
#
_entry.id   f7b5cb8e99881f0e2a6538f4544a86a0
#
_cell.length_a   1.000
_cell.length_b   1.000
_cell.length_c   1.000
_cell.angle_alpha   90.00
_cell.angle_beta   90.00
_cell.angle_gamma   90.00
#
_symmetry.space_group_name_H-M   'P 1'
#
loop_
_entity.id
_entity.type
_entity.pdbx_description
1 polymer ?
#
loop_
_entity_poly.entity_id
_entity_poly.type
_entity_poly.pdbx_seq_one_letter_code
_entity_poly.pdbx_strand_id
1 'polypeptide(L)'
;GERLGEMVTSGYTLLEAPQPRQTLIHVHPGAEELGRVFQPALAIESSAPSMCAALAAMQPITSRAWEGSAAQAHAEYLEWQTPRRMPGAVDLWQAVAVMRESLPEDAILASGAGNYTSWLHRLYRYPGFRTQIAPYSGAMGYGVPAAVAAKAVHPARTVISWNGDGCFLMNGQELATAVQYGLAIVFIVVDNGMYGTIRMHQEREFPGRVYGTDLVNPDFAALARAYGAAGETVSKTEEFAPALERALGCGRAALIHLRVDPQAVTMNATIDEIRKAALAAGR
;
A
#
# COMPACT_ATOMS: atom_id res chain seq x y z
N GLY A 1 -7.46 -18.53 9.06
CA GLY A 1 -8.15 -18.55 7.82
C GLY A 1 -7.32 -18.11 6.62
N GLU A 2 -5.99 -18.04 6.74
CA GLU A 2 -5.14 -17.64 5.62
C GLU A 2 -4.69 -18.88 4.82
N ARG A 3 -4.61 -18.69 3.51
CA ARG A 3 -3.95 -19.62 2.62
C ARG A 3 -2.44 -19.51 2.81
N LEU A 4 -1.75 -20.63 3.13
CA LEU A 4 -0.30 -20.65 3.34
C LEU A 4 0.45 -20.61 1.99
N GLY A 5 0.32 -19.51 1.26
CA GLY A 5 0.94 -19.27 -0.03
C GLY A 5 2.30 -18.58 0.08
N GLU A 6 2.88 -18.25 -1.07
CA GLU A 6 4.22 -17.68 -1.22
C GLU A 6 4.47 -16.46 -0.31
N MET A 7 3.54 -15.49 -0.31
CA MET A 7 3.74 -14.22 0.41
C MET A 7 3.74 -14.40 1.93
N VAL A 8 2.77 -15.15 2.47
CA VAL A 8 2.65 -15.35 3.93
C VAL A 8 3.69 -16.32 4.49
N THR A 9 4.33 -17.09 3.64
CA THR A 9 5.39 -18.06 4.05
C THR A 9 6.79 -17.65 3.58
N SER A 10 6.96 -16.35 3.22
CA SER A 10 8.27 -15.80 2.79
C SER A 10 8.92 -16.62 1.67
N GLY A 11 8.19 -16.84 0.56
CA GLY A 11 8.68 -17.66 -0.55
C GLY A 11 8.79 -19.15 -0.19
N TYR A 12 7.87 -19.66 0.64
CA TYR A 12 7.85 -21.04 1.15
C TYR A 12 9.10 -21.41 2.00
N THR A 13 9.73 -20.42 2.64
CA THR A 13 10.92 -20.65 3.49
C THR A 13 10.62 -20.64 4.99
N LEU A 14 9.46 -20.07 5.41
CA LEU A 14 9.07 -19.97 6.80
C LEU A 14 8.78 -21.33 7.45
N LEU A 15 8.23 -22.24 6.68
CA LEU A 15 7.90 -23.61 7.07
C LEU A 15 8.57 -24.59 6.12
N GLU A 16 9.01 -25.73 6.64
CA GLU A 16 9.57 -26.81 5.83
C GLU A 16 8.44 -27.57 5.13
N ALA A 17 8.51 -27.66 3.81
CA ALA A 17 7.52 -28.40 3.02
C ALA A 17 8.01 -29.83 2.71
N PRO A 18 7.16 -30.84 2.69
CA PRO A 18 5.73 -30.81 3.02
C PRO A 18 5.44 -30.91 4.53
N GLN A 19 6.42 -31.24 5.36
CA GLN A 19 6.26 -31.48 6.80
C GLN A 19 6.98 -30.41 7.60
N PRO A 20 6.24 -29.41 8.15
CA PRO A 20 6.82 -28.40 9.04
C PRO A 20 7.42 -29.03 10.29
N ARG A 21 8.56 -28.49 10.76
CA ARG A 21 9.11 -28.86 12.09
C ARG A 21 8.22 -28.38 13.22
N GLN A 22 7.49 -27.30 12.99
CA GLN A 22 6.53 -26.74 13.92
C GLN A 22 5.24 -27.59 13.92
N THR A 23 4.57 -27.68 15.06
CA THR A 23 3.21 -28.22 15.13
C THR A 23 2.25 -27.27 14.44
N LEU A 24 1.94 -27.52 13.17
CA LEU A 24 1.06 -26.68 12.38
C LEU A 24 -0.40 -27.02 12.63
N ILE A 25 -1.17 -26.04 13.13
CA ILE A 25 -2.62 -26.08 13.14
C ILE A 25 -3.12 -25.15 12.04
N HIS A 26 -3.72 -25.71 10.99
CA HIS A 26 -4.21 -24.92 9.85
C HIS A 26 -5.75 -24.86 9.87
N VAL A 27 -6.27 -23.64 9.97
CA VAL A 27 -7.71 -23.37 9.95
C VAL A 27 -8.03 -22.61 8.66
N HIS A 28 -8.90 -23.16 7.82
CA HIS A 28 -9.33 -22.52 6.58
C HIS A 28 -10.78 -22.90 6.23
N PRO A 29 -11.60 -21.97 5.65
CA PRO A 29 -12.98 -22.28 5.28
C PRO A 29 -13.11 -23.20 4.06
N GLY A 30 -12.09 -23.28 3.21
CA GLY A 30 -12.04 -24.19 2.05
C GLY A 30 -11.17 -25.39 2.38
N ALA A 31 -11.77 -26.57 2.38
CA ALA A 31 -11.07 -27.83 2.67
C ALA A 31 -9.92 -28.11 1.71
N GLU A 32 -10.02 -27.64 0.47
CA GLU A 32 -9.02 -27.81 -0.61
C GLU A 32 -7.69 -27.10 -0.34
N GLU A 33 -7.66 -26.13 0.58
CA GLU A 33 -6.43 -25.44 0.96
C GLU A 33 -5.70 -26.14 2.11
N LEU A 34 -6.40 -26.99 2.87
CA LEU A 34 -5.84 -27.72 3.99
C LEU A 34 -4.90 -28.85 3.50
N GLY A 35 -3.62 -28.76 3.84
CA GLY A 35 -2.63 -29.73 3.39
C GLY A 35 -2.12 -29.56 1.95
N ARG A 36 -2.49 -28.48 1.28
CA ARG A 36 -2.12 -28.25 -0.13
C ARG A 36 -0.61 -28.12 -0.36
N VAL A 37 0.10 -27.45 0.55
CA VAL A 37 1.57 -27.29 0.50
C VAL A 37 2.20 -27.90 1.74
N PHE A 38 1.68 -27.56 2.91
CA PHE A 38 2.20 -28.02 4.20
C PHE A 38 1.21 -28.97 4.84
N GLN A 39 1.70 -30.13 5.28
CA GLN A 39 0.89 -31.09 6.00
C GLN A 39 0.68 -30.62 7.45
N PRO A 40 -0.54 -30.23 7.85
CA PRO A 40 -0.79 -29.80 9.22
C PRO A 40 -0.89 -30.97 10.17
N ALA A 41 -0.43 -30.80 11.42
CA ALA A 41 -0.70 -31.74 12.50
C ALA A 41 -2.20 -31.77 12.84
N LEU A 42 -2.89 -30.64 12.66
CA LEU A 42 -4.33 -30.52 12.81
C LEU A 42 -4.91 -29.61 11.72
N ALA A 43 -5.77 -30.17 10.89
CA ALA A 43 -6.52 -29.45 9.85
C ALA A 43 -7.94 -29.19 10.36
N ILE A 44 -8.39 -27.93 10.30
CA ILE A 44 -9.72 -27.52 10.76
C ILE A 44 -10.42 -26.75 9.64
N GLU A 45 -11.46 -27.33 9.08
CA GLU A 45 -12.34 -26.63 8.16
C GLU A 45 -13.31 -25.75 8.97
N SER A 46 -13.05 -24.45 8.95
CA SER A 46 -13.86 -23.47 9.70
C SER A 46 -13.66 -22.07 9.20
N SER A 47 -14.72 -21.25 9.24
CA SER A 47 -14.62 -19.81 9.06
C SER A 47 -13.89 -19.15 10.24
N ALA A 48 -13.26 -18.00 10.03
CA ALA A 48 -12.62 -17.24 11.09
C ALA A 48 -13.58 -16.87 12.24
N PRO A 49 -14.81 -16.37 11.99
CA PRO A 49 -15.77 -16.10 13.07
C PRO A 49 -16.11 -17.33 13.91
N SER A 50 -16.36 -18.49 13.26
CA SER A 50 -16.69 -19.72 13.96
C SER A 50 -15.54 -20.24 14.82
N MET A 51 -14.31 -20.20 14.27
CA MET A 51 -13.12 -20.59 15.03
C MET A 51 -12.85 -19.65 16.21
N CYS A 52 -12.97 -18.33 16.01
CA CYS A 52 -12.81 -17.36 17.09
C CYS A 52 -13.84 -17.57 18.19
N ALA A 53 -15.10 -17.86 17.86
CA ALA A 53 -16.14 -18.17 18.84
C ALA A 53 -15.81 -19.44 19.64
N ALA A 54 -15.32 -20.49 18.97
CA ALA A 54 -14.89 -21.73 19.65
C ALA A 54 -13.69 -21.48 20.59
N LEU A 55 -12.69 -20.71 20.14
CA LEU A 55 -11.55 -20.35 20.99
C LEU A 55 -11.96 -19.49 22.19
N ALA A 56 -12.90 -18.56 22.02
CA ALA A 56 -13.40 -17.71 23.10
C ALA A 56 -14.16 -18.50 24.18
N ALA A 57 -14.72 -19.65 23.82
CA ALA A 57 -15.41 -20.54 24.76
C ALA A 57 -14.45 -21.47 25.54
N MET A 58 -13.18 -21.52 25.18
CA MET A 58 -12.18 -22.33 25.88
C MET A 58 -11.75 -21.70 27.20
N GLN A 59 -11.29 -22.53 28.12
CA GLN A 59 -10.71 -22.03 29.39
C GLN A 59 -9.45 -21.19 29.09
N PRO A 60 -9.30 -20.02 29.74
CA PRO A 60 -8.12 -19.18 29.57
C PRO A 60 -6.82 -19.91 29.96
N ILE A 61 -5.77 -19.69 29.19
CA ILE A 61 -4.42 -20.17 29.53
C ILE A 61 -3.90 -19.32 30.69
N THR A 62 -3.57 -19.96 31.82
CA THR A 62 -3.11 -19.30 33.05
C THR A 62 -1.59 -19.08 33.07
N SER A 63 -0.81 -19.90 32.35
CA SER A 63 0.65 -19.74 32.21
C SER A 63 1.02 -19.62 30.75
N ARG A 64 1.74 -18.56 30.39
CA ARG A 64 2.09 -18.23 29.00
C ARG A 64 3.61 -18.18 28.84
N ALA A 65 4.17 -19.09 28.05
CA ALA A 65 5.60 -19.05 27.70
C ALA A 65 5.98 -17.80 26.86
N TRP A 66 4.99 -17.11 26.29
CA TRP A 66 5.15 -15.90 25.47
C TRP A 66 4.74 -14.61 26.20
N GLU A 67 4.74 -14.62 27.54
CA GLU A 67 4.47 -13.41 28.32
C GLU A 67 5.50 -12.32 27.97
N GLY A 68 5.01 -11.10 27.68
CA GLY A 68 5.85 -10.00 27.20
C GLY A 68 6.05 -9.90 25.69
N SER A 69 5.81 -10.98 24.91
CA SER A 69 6.02 -10.95 23.44
C SER A 69 5.14 -9.92 22.73
N ALA A 70 3.93 -9.68 23.23
CA ALA A 70 3.05 -8.65 22.65
C ALA A 70 3.60 -7.23 22.85
N ALA A 71 4.17 -6.94 24.02
CA ALA A 71 4.79 -5.64 24.29
C ALA A 71 6.04 -5.43 23.44
N GLN A 72 6.87 -6.48 23.30
CA GLN A 72 8.05 -6.45 22.42
C GLN A 72 7.64 -6.22 20.95
N ALA A 73 6.70 -7.01 20.43
CA ALA A 73 6.22 -6.87 19.06
C ALA A 73 5.61 -5.47 18.80
N HIS A 74 4.93 -4.90 19.80
CA HIS A 74 4.42 -3.53 19.68
C HIS A 74 5.53 -2.49 19.66
N ALA A 75 6.59 -2.64 20.46
CA ALA A 75 7.75 -1.77 20.43
C ALA A 75 8.48 -1.83 19.07
N GLU A 76 8.70 -3.03 18.54
CA GLU A 76 9.27 -3.26 17.21
C GLU A 76 8.40 -2.63 16.10
N TYR A 77 7.07 -2.73 16.22
CA TYR A 77 6.15 -2.06 15.30
C TYR A 77 6.27 -0.54 15.34
N LEU A 78 6.39 0.06 16.52
CA LEU A 78 6.59 1.51 16.67
C LEU A 78 7.94 1.96 16.10
N GLU A 79 9.00 1.20 16.34
CA GLU A 79 10.30 1.44 15.73
C GLU A 79 10.24 1.33 14.20
N TRP A 80 9.58 0.28 13.69
CA TRP A 80 9.39 0.09 12.26
C TRP A 80 8.60 1.23 11.60
N GLN A 81 7.74 1.95 12.33
CA GLN A 81 7.04 3.13 11.86
C GLN A 81 7.91 4.41 11.83
N THR A 82 9.14 4.36 12.37
CA THR A 82 10.04 5.50 12.31
C THR A 82 10.47 5.75 10.86
N PRO A 83 10.18 6.94 10.29
CA PRO A 83 10.48 7.21 8.90
C PRO A 83 11.98 7.45 8.69
N ARG A 84 12.49 6.95 7.57
CA ARG A 84 13.80 7.35 7.05
C ARG A 84 13.61 8.45 6.02
N ARG A 85 14.39 9.52 6.11
CA ARG A 85 14.42 10.55 5.07
C ARG A 85 15.00 9.96 3.79
N MET A 86 14.25 10.04 2.70
CA MET A 86 14.68 9.65 1.37
C MET A 86 15.16 10.88 0.58
N PRO A 87 15.95 10.69 -0.50
CA PRO A 87 16.37 11.78 -1.36
C PRO A 87 15.20 12.53 -1.99
N GLY A 88 15.48 13.79 -2.39
CA GLY A 88 14.52 14.63 -3.10
C GLY A 88 13.97 15.77 -2.26
N ALA A 89 13.28 16.68 -2.95
CA ALA A 89 12.65 17.85 -2.33
C ALA A 89 11.27 17.52 -1.75
N VAL A 90 10.65 16.43 -2.18
CA VAL A 90 9.39 15.90 -1.64
C VAL A 90 9.66 14.66 -0.82
N ASP A 91 9.27 14.71 0.44
CA ASP A 91 9.36 13.59 1.36
C ASP A 91 7.98 12.94 1.56
N LEU A 92 7.81 11.72 1.04
CA LEU A 92 6.53 11.02 1.06
C LEU A 92 6.01 10.72 2.46
N TRP A 93 6.88 10.50 3.45
CA TRP A 93 6.41 10.26 4.80
C TRP A 93 5.78 11.51 5.41
N GLN A 94 6.31 12.71 5.10
CA GLN A 94 5.72 13.97 5.53
C GLN A 94 4.37 14.20 4.85
N ALA A 95 4.24 13.88 3.56
CA ALA A 95 2.95 13.92 2.87
C ALA A 95 1.91 13.00 3.53
N VAL A 96 2.30 11.78 3.93
CA VAL A 96 1.42 10.86 4.66
C VAL A 96 1.10 11.38 6.07
N ALA A 97 2.06 12.01 6.75
CA ALA A 97 1.82 12.63 8.07
C ALA A 97 0.79 13.75 7.96
N VAL A 98 0.92 14.64 6.97
CA VAL A 98 -0.07 15.69 6.70
C VAL A 98 -1.46 15.10 6.45
N MET A 99 -1.57 14.03 5.66
CA MET A 99 -2.88 13.35 5.45
C MET A 99 -3.46 12.82 6.77
N ARG A 100 -2.61 12.22 7.64
CA ARG A 100 -3.07 11.73 8.95
C ARG A 100 -3.64 12.82 9.86
N GLU A 101 -3.08 14.02 9.78
CA GLU A 101 -3.46 15.16 10.62
C GLU A 101 -4.66 15.92 10.05
N SER A 102 -4.82 15.90 8.71
CA SER A 102 -5.82 16.73 8.02
C SER A 102 -7.10 15.98 7.63
N LEU A 103 -7.04 14.65 7.51
CA LEU A 103 -8.20 13.88 7.05
C LEU A 103 -9.11 13.47 8.22
N PRO A 104 -10.44 13.46 8.00
CA PRO A 104 -11.39 12.96 8.99
C PRO A 104 -11.17 11.45 9.23
N GLU A 105 -11.55 10.98 10.43
CA GLU A 105 -11.36 9.59 10.86
C GLU A 105 -12.06 8.56 9.95
N ASP A 106 -13.13 8.96 9.29
CA ASP A 106 -13.88 8.12 8.38
C ASP A 106 -13.43 8.25 6.91
N ALA A 107 -12.36 8.99 6.61
CA ALA A 107 -11.83 9.12 5.26
C ALA A 107 -11.50 7.75 4.67
N ILE A 108 -11.80 7.57 3.37
CA ILE A 108 -11.49 6.36 2.62
C ILE A 108 -10.25 6.61 1.76
N LEU A 109 -9.22 5.80 1.96
CA LEU A 109 -8.00 5.84 1.16
C LEU A 109 -7.99 4.64 0.21
N ALA A 110 -8.09 4.91 -1.09
CA ALA A 110 -7.97 3.92 -2.14
C ALA A 110 -6.56 3.96 -2.73
N SER A 111 -5.91 2.83 -2.86
CA SER A 111 -4.56 2.75 -3.44
C SER A 111 -4.46 1.74 -4.57
N GLY A 112 -3.54 1.98 -5.50
CA GLY A 112 -3.12 0.98 -6.46
C GLY A 112 -2.06 0.04 -5.88
N ALA A 113 -1.20 -0.52 -6.74
CA ALA A 113 -0.11 -1.41 -6.37
C ALA A 113 1.24 -0.86 -6.81
N GLY A 114 2.24 -0.96 -5.95
CA GLY A 114 3.61 -0.52 -6.19
C GLY A 114 4.30 -0.04 -4.91
N ASN A 115 5.59 0.18 -4.96
CA ASN A 115 6.39 0.55 -3.79
C ASN A 115 5.91 1.85 -3.12
N TYR A 116 5.38 2.80 -3.89
CA TYR A 116 4.82 4.06 -3.36
C TYR A 116 3.71 3.85 -2.32
N THR A 117 3.02 2.71 -2.35
CA THR A 117 1.99 2.39 -1.35
C THR A 117 2.57 2.03 0.01
N SER A 118 3.84 1.65 0.07
CA SER A 118 4.48 1.27 1.34
C SER A 118 4.52 2.43 2.35
N TRP A 119 4.69 3.68 1.87
CA TRP A 119 4.59 4.85 2.75
C TRP A 119 3.20 4.99 3.35
N LEU A 120 2.16 4.84 2.52
CA LEU A 120 0.77 4.90 2.99
C LEU A 120 0.46 3.76 3.97
N HIS A 121 0.75 2.51 3.58
CA HIS A 121 0.40 1.33 4.38
C HIS A 121 1.18 1.23 5.69
N ARG A 122 2.39 1.75 5.73
CA ARG A 122 3.25 1.71 6.92
C ARG A 122 2.98 2.87 7.88
N LEU A 123 2.73 4.08 7.36
CA LEU A 123 2.74 5.31 8.15
C LEU A 123 1.34 5.89 8.41
N TYR A 124 0.37 5.63 7.51
CA TYR A 124 -1.00 6.06 7.75
C TYR A 124 -1.67 5.13 8.78
N ARG A 125 -2.20 5.72 9.84
CA ARG A 125 -2.95 4.97 10.86
C ARG A 125 -4.41 5.01 10.51
N TYR A 126 -4.94 3.87 10.04
CA TYR A 126 -6.36 3.74 9.72
C TYR A 126 -7.20 3.70 11.00
N PRO A 127 -7.98 4.74 11.30
CA PRO A 127 -8.65 4.84 12.60
C PRO A 127 -9.92 4.01 12.68
N GLY A 128 -10.48 3.60 11.54
CA GLY A 128 -11.78 2.94 11.49
C GLY A 128 -11.87 1.78 10.51
N PHE A 129 -12.94 1.00 10.67
CA PHE A 129 -13.28 -0.08 9.76
C PHE A 129 -13.76 0.47 8.41
N ARG A 130 -13.35 -0.17 7.30
CA ARG A 130 -13.69 0.23 5.92
C ARG A 130 -13.20 1.63 5.56
N THR A 131 -11.99 1.98 6.00
CA THR A 131 -11.30 3.23 5.64
C THR A 131 -10.16 3.01 4.64
N GLN A 132 -9.86 1.75 4.28
CA GLN A 132 -8.85 1.39 3.30
C GLN A 132 -9.44 0.52 2.19
N ILE A 133 -9.05 0.82 0.94
CA ILE A 133 -9.33 -0.01 -0.23
C ILE A 133 -8.03 -0.21 -1.00
N ALA A 134 -7.62 -1.45 -1.18
CA ALA A 134 -6.39 -1.82 -1.89
C ALA A 134 -6.61 -3.08 -2.72
N PRO A 135 -5.85 -3.28 -3.81
CA PRO A 135 -6.00 -4.47 -4.64
C PRO A 135 -5.46 -5.70 -3.90
N TYR A 136 -6.28 -6.72 -3.75
CA TYR A 136 -5.89 -7.99 -3.10
C TYR A 136 -4.78 -8.71 -3.87
N SER A 137 -4.84 -8.70 -5.20
CA SER A 137 -3.87 -9.37 -6.07
C SER A 137 -2.67 -8.50 -6.47
N GLY A 138 -2.51 -7.30 -5.89
CA GLY A 138 -1.46 -6.37 -6.27
C GLY A 138 -1.64 -5.78 -7.69
N ALA A 139 -2.89 -5.66 -8.17
CA ALA A 139 -3.18 -5.13 -9.50
C ALA A 139 -2.93 -3.62 -9.57
N MET A 140 -2.09 -3.20 -10.51
CA MET A 140 -1.93 -1.80 -10.88
C MET A 140 -3.22 -1.26 -11.52
N GLY A 141 -3.45 0.07 -11.44
CA GLY A 141 -4.64 0.72 -12.00
C GLY A 141 -5.88 0.64 -11.13
N TYR A 142 -5.86 -0.08 -10.02
CA TYR A 142 -7.04 -0.28 -9.16
C TYR A 142 -7.47 0.98 -8.39
N GLY A 143 -6.52 1.81 -7.96
CA GLY A 143 -6.77 2.91 -7.01
C GLY A 143 -7.75 3.97 -7.52
N VAL A 144 -7.68 4.33 -8.81
CA VAL A 144 -8.55 5.35 -9.40
C VAL A 144 -10.02 4.90 -9.46
N PRO A 145 -10.37 3.76 -10.11
CA PRO A 145 -11.75 3.29 -10.16
C PRO A 145 -12.29 2.92 -8.76
N ALA A 146 -11.45 2.40 -7.87
CA ALA A 146 -11.85 2.11 -6.49
C ALA A 146 -12.26 3.37 -5.71
N ALA A 147 -11.54 4.50 -5.91
CA ALA A 147 -11.89 5.78 -5.31
C ALA A 147 -13.21 6.32 -5.87
N VAL A 148 -13.43 6.20 -7.19
CA VAL A 148 -14.68 6.57 -7.84
C VAL A 148 -15.85 5.76 -7.26
N ALA A 149 -15.71 4.45 -7.17
CA ALA A 149 -16.72 3.57 -6.58
C ALA A 149 -16.98 3.90 -5.10
N ALA A 150 -15.92 4.12 -4.32
CA ALA A 150 -16.04 4.48 -2.91
C ALA A 150 -16.82 5.79 -2.71
N LYS A 151 -16.53 6.81 -3.52
CA LYS A 151 -17.22 8.10 -3.42
C LYS A 151 -18.66 8.02 -3.89
N ALA A 152 -18.95 7.22 -4.91
CA ALA A 152 -20.32 6.99 -5.39
C ALA A 152 -21.19 6.29 -4.30
N VAL A 153 -20.62 5.34 -3.57
CA VAL A 153 -21.32 4.60 -2.50
C VAL A 153 -21.39 5.41 -1.20
N HIS A 154 -20.36 6.23 -0.92
CA HIS A 154 -20.25 7.03 0.30
C HIS A 154 -20.08 8.53 -0.02
N PRO A 155 -21.08 9.21 -0.57
CA PRO A 155 -20.95 10.57 -1.09
C PRO A 155 -20.56 11.61 -0.03
N ALA A 156 -20.89 11.39 1.24
CA ALA A 156 -20.56 12.31 2.33
C ALA A 156 -19.12 12.15 2.84
N ARG A 157 -18.47 10.99 2.60
CA ARG A 157 -17.12 10.74 3.12
C ARG A 157 -16.04 11.35 2.25
N THR A 158 -14.96 11.76 2.86
CA THR A 158 -13.74 12.15 2.14
C THR A 158 -13.10 10.92 1.50
N VAL A 159 -12.74 11.02 0.22
CA VAL A 159 -12.08 9.93 -0.51
C VAL A 159 -10.78 10.44 -1.12
N ILE A 160 -9.70 9.75 -0.83
CA ILE A 160 -8.37 9.98 -1.39
C ILE A 160 -7.99 8.79 -2.27
N SER A 161 -7.50 9.05 -3.47
CA SER A 161 -6.91 8.06 -4.38
C SER A 161 -5.40 8.25 -4.41
N TRP A 162 -4.64 7.28 -3.86
CA TRP A 162 -3.17 7.32 -3.79
C TRP A 162 -2.59 6.39 -4.85
N ASN A 163 -1.97 6.95 -5.89
CA ASN A 163 -1.48 6.19 -7.05
C ASN A 163 -0.04 6.57 -7.39
N GLY A 164 0.76 5.60 -7.87
CA GLY A 164 1.97 5.90 -8.62
C GLY A 164 1.62 6.32 -10.05
N ASP A 165 2.55 6.98 -10.72
CA ASP A 165 2.42 7.45 -12.10
C ASP A 165 2.02 6.34 -13.08
N GLY A 166 2.78 5.25 -13.15
CA GLY A 166 2.46 4.11 -14.01
C GLY A 166 1.17 3.40 -13.62
N CYS A 167 0.81 3.42 -12.33
CA CYS A 167 -0.44 2.86 -11.85
C CYS A 167 -1.65 3.73 -12.26
N PHE A 168 -1.50 5.05 -12.17
CA PHE A 168 -2.51 6.02 -12.60
C PHE A 168 -2.75 5.94 -14.11
N LEU A 169 -1.69 5.82 -14.92
CA LEU A 169 -1.80 5.74 -16.38
C LEU A 169 -2.61 4.54 -16.90
N MET A 170 -2.84 3.52 -16.08
CA MET A 170 -3.64 2.35 -16.50
C MET A 170 -5.15 2.65 -16.52
N ASN A 171 -5.66 3.43 -15.57
CA ASN A 171 -7.09 3.73 -15.43
C ASN A 171 -7.36 5.19 -15.05
N GLY A 172 -6.43 6.10 -15.34
CA GLY A 172 -6.55 7.54 -15.03
C GLY A 172 -7.71 8.22 -15.75
N GLN A 173 -8.21 7.63 -16.86
CA GLN A 173 -9.39 8.12 -17.59
C GLN A 173 -10.66 8.11 -16.72
N GLU A 174 -10.73 7.34 -15.64
CA GLU A 174 -11.86 7.37 -14.70
C GLU A 174 -11.97 8.69 -13.92
N LEU A 175 -10.99 9.58 -14.07
CA LEU A 175 -11.13 10.99 -13.68
C LEU A 175 -12.30 11.67 -14.41
N ALA A 176 -12.56 11.29 -15.68
CA ALA A 176 -13.72 11.76 -16.43
C ALA A 176 -15.03 11.33 -15.76
N THR A 177 -15.08 10.09 -15.25
CA THR A 177 -16.25 9.60 -14.49
C THR A 177 -16.46 10.41 -13.21
N ALA A 178 -15.39 10.71 -12.47
CA ALA A 178 -15.48 11.53 -11.28
C ALA A 178 -16.00 12.95 -11.60
N VAL A 179 -15.53 13.57 -12.68
CA VAL A 179 -15.98 14.89 -13.13
C VAL A 179 -17.45 14.83 -13.59
N GLN A 180 -17.81 13.85 -14.40
CA GLN A 180 -19.16 13.72 -14.95
C GLN A 180 -20.22 13.59 -13.85
N TYR A 181 -19.92 12.86 -12.78
CA TYR A 181 -20.86 12.65 -11.67
C TYR A 181 -20.65 13.60 -10.48
N GLY A 182 -19.81 14.62 -10.62
CA GLY A 182 -19.55 15.60 -9.57
C GLY A 182 -18.95 14.99 -8.29
N LEU A 183 -18.16 13.93 -8.42
CA LEU A 183 -17.57 13.23 -7.29
C LEU A 183 -16.33 13.98 -6.78
N ALA A 184 -16.44 14.61 -5.63
CA ALA A 184 -15.33 15.31 -4.98
C ALA A 184 -14.34 14.30 -4.39
N ILE A 185 -13.34 13.91 -5.18
CA ILE A 185 -12.25 12.97 -4.84
C ILE A 185 -10.93 13.70 -4.99
N VAL A 186 -10.00 13.49 -4.07
CA VAL A 186 -8.62 13.96 -4.23
C VAL A 186 -7.77 12.81 -4.76
N PHE A 187 -7.31 12.94 -5.99
CA PHE A 187 -6.36 12.03 -6.62
C PHE A 187 -4.94 12.53 -6.36
N ILE A 188 -4.10 11.70 -5.78
CA ILE A 188 -2.68 11.98 -5.57
C ILE A 188 -1.89 11.03 -6.48
N VAL A 189 -1.08 11.61 -7.37
CA VAL A 189 -0.21 10.86 -8.28
C VAL A 189 1.24 11.06 -7.83
N VAL A 190 1.81 10.01 -7.26
CA VAL A 190 3.23 9.95 -6.86
C VAL A 190 4.03 9.62 -8.10
N ASP A 191 4.70 10.63 -8.65
CA ASP A 191 5.44 10.56 -9.90
C ASP A 191 6.94 10.49 -9.65
N ASN A 192 7.54 9.34 -9.92
CA ASN A 192 8.99 9.14 -9.93
C ASN A 192 9.55 8.85 -11.34
N GLY A 193 8.74 8.97 -12.39
CA GLY A 193 9.13 8.78 -13.77
C GLY A 193 9.46 7.34 -14.15
N MET A 194 8.96 6.34 -13.39
CA MET A 194 9.28 4.94 -13.69
C MET A 194 8.33 3.92 -13.08
N TYR A 195 8.36 2.70 -13.59
CA TYR A 195 7.82 1.52 -12.91
C TYR A 195 8.76 1.11 -11.75
N GLY A 196 8.72 1.88 -10.64
CA GLY A 196 9.71 1.82 -9.56
C GLY A 196 9.87 0.43 -8.92
N THR A 197 8.79 -0.32 -8.74
CA THR A 197 8.86 -1.69 -8.20
C THR A 197 9.62 -2.63 -9.14
N ILE A 198 9.34 -2.57 -10.44
CA ILE A 198 10.02 -3.38 -11.45
C ILE A 198 11.49 -2.98 -11.52
N ARG A 199 11.79 -1.68 -11.55
CA ARG A 199 13.15 -1.16 -11.51
C ARG A 199 13.93 -1.64 -10.28
N MET A 200 13.32 -1.63 -9.11
CA MET A 200 13.93 -2.16 -7.90
C MET A 200 14.33 -3.63 -8.05
N HIS A 201 13.46 -4.45 -8.63
CA HIS A 201 13.76 -5.87 -8.87
C HIS A 201 14.86 -6.05 -9.91
N GLN A 202 14.88 -5.26 -10.99
CA GLN A 202 15.98 -5.27 -11.95
C GLN A 202 17.33 -4.95 -11.29
N GLU A 203 17.39 -3.92 -10.45
CA GLU A 203 18.63 -3.55 -9.77
C GLU A 203 19.07 -4.57 -8.73
N ARG A 204 18.12 -5.32 -8.15
CA ARG A 204 18.42 -6.39 -7.18
C ARG A 204 18.98 -7.64 -7.85
N GLU A 205 18.40 -8.04 -9.00
CA GLU A 205 18.73 -9.29 -9.68
C GLU A 205 19.73 -9.12 -10.82
N PHE A 206 19.68 -7.96 -11.50
CA PHE A 206 20.49 -7.61 -12.67
C PHE A 206 21.00 -6.17 -12.57
N PRO A 207 21.88 -5.85 -11.61
CA PRO A 207 22.28 -4.49 -11.29
C PRO A 207 22.84 -3.74 -12.53
N GLY A 208 22.33 -2.53 -12.76
CA GLY A 208 22.72 -1.68 -13.88
C GLY A 208 22.14 -2.07 -15.24
N ARG A 209 21.41 -3.17 -15.36
CA ARG A 209 20.79 -3.65 -16.61
C ARG A 209 19.34 -3.18 -16.74
N VAL A 210 19.16 -1.87 -16.85
CA VAL A 210 17.84 -1.24 -16.90
C VAL A 210 17.19 -1.47 -18.26
N TYR A 211 15.93 -1.90 -18.26
CA TYR A 211 15.15 -2.08 -19.47
C TYR A 211 13.65 -1.91 -19.24
N GLY A 212 13.01 -1.05 -20.06
CA GLY A 212 11.55 -0.91 -20.13
C GLY A 212 10.86 -0.38 -18.87
N THR A 213 11.59 0.31 -17.98
CA THR A 213 11.04 0.81 -16.71
C THR A 213 10.87 2.32 -16.65
N ASP A 214 11.51 3.06 -17.54
CA ASP A 214 11.42 4.51 -17.57
C ASP A 214 10.08 4.96 -18.19
N LEU A 215 9.48 6.01 -17.62
CA LEU A 215 8.24 6.60 -18.08
C LEU A 215 8.48 8.06 -18.51
N VAL A 216 7.89 8.44 -19.63
CA VAL A 216 7.74 9.84 -20.04
C VAL A 216 6.32 10.25 -19.68
N ASN A 217 6.15 10.82 -18.49
CA ASN A 217 4.84 11.16 -17.95
C ASN A 217 4.31 12.48 -18.55
N PRO A 218 2.97 12.59 -18.69
CA PRO A 218 2.34 13.89 -18.94
C PRO A 218 2.44 14.79 -17.70
N ASP A 219 2.17 16.07 -17.87
CA ASP A 219 1.79 16.92 -16.73
C ASP A 219 0.43 16.47 -16.23
N PHE A 220 0.40 15.68 -15.14
CA PHE A 220 -0.84 15.13 -14.57
C PHE A 220 -1.77 16.22 -14.05
N ALA A 221 -1.25 17.35 -13.57
CA ALA A 221 -2.07 18.48 -13.16
C ALA A 221 -2.77 19.16 -14.35
N ALA A 222 -2.05 19.32 -15.48
CA ALA A 222 -2.64 19.81 -16.72
C ALA A 222 -3.66 18.82 -17.29
N LEU A 223 -3.37 17.52 -17.24
CA LEU A 223 -4.29 16.46 -17.64
C LEU A 223 -5.59 16.52 -16.81
N ALA A 224 -5.51 16.70 -15.50
CA ALA A 224 -6.69 16.85 -14.64
C ALA A 224 -7.53 18.07 -15.03
N ARG A 225 -6.88 19.20 -15.30
CA ARG A 225 -7.58 20.41 -15.77
C ARG A 225 -8.26 20.19 -17.12
N ALA A 226 -7.65 19.43 -18.03
CA ALA A 226 -8.23 19.09 -19.32
C ALA A 226 -9.50 18.23 -19.18
N TYR A 227 -9.59 17.40 -18.15
CA TYR A 227 -10.83 16.68 -17.78
C TYR A 227 -11.88 17.56 -17.07
N GLY A 228 -11.55 18.79 -16.65
CA GLY A 228 -12.44 19.66 -15.88
C GLY A 228 -12.30 19.52 -14.36
N ALA A 229 -11.35 18.76 -13.87
CA ALA A 229 -10.97 18.67 -12.46
C ALA A 229 -10.07 19.85 -12.05
N ALA A 230 -9.86 20.06 -10.75
CA ALA A 230 -8.76 20.86 -10.27
C ALA A 230 -7.45 20.07 -10.42
N GLY A 231 -6.33 20.76 -10.72
CA GLY A 231 -5.03 20.12 -10.89
C GLY A 231 -3.91 21.03 -10.41
N GLU A 232 -3.07 20.50 -9.53
CA GLU A 232 -1.94 21.22 -8.94
C GLU A 232 -0.70 20.31 -8.89
N THR A 233 0.49 20.88 -9.12
CA THR A 233 1.77 20.18 -9.02
C THR A 233 2.47 20.58 -7.74
N VAL A 234 2.97 19.59 -7.01
CA VAL A 234 3.76 19.72 -5.79
C VAL A 234 5.17 19.19 -6.07
N SER A 235 6.17 20.05 -5.91
CA SER A 235 7.58 19.73 -6.16
C SER A 235 8.45 19.85 -4.91
N LYS A 236 7.88 20.33 -3.80
CA LYS A 236 8.52 20.44 -2.49
C LYS A 236 7.56 20.01 -1.40
N THR A 237 8.08 19.45 -0.32
CA THR A 237 7.28 18.92 0.79
C THR A 237 6.35 19.97 1.40
N GLU A 238 6.83 21.19 1.59
CA GLU A 238 6.05 22.28 2.19
C GLU A 238 4.85 22.75 1.35
N GLU A 239 4.83 22.43 0.07
CA GLU A 239 3.71 22.74 -0.82
C GLU A 239 2.55 21.77 -0.67
N PHE A 240 2.78 20.56 -0.08
CA PHE A 240 1.78 19.51 -0.05
C PHE A 240 0.58 19.83 0.86
N ALA A 241 0.82 20.31 2.08
CA ALA A 241 -0.26 20.63 3.01
C ALA A 241 -1.24 21.68 2.44
N PRO A 242 -0.80 22.85 1.92
CA PRO A 242 -1.70 23.81 1.31
C PRO A 242 -2.36 23.30 0.02
N ALA A 243 -1.70 22.45 -0.77
CA ALA A 243 -2.29 21.83 -1.95
C ALA A 243 -3.41 20.85 -1.56
N LEU A 244 -3.20 20.04 -0.52
CA LEU A 244 -4.21 19.12 0.00
C LEU A 244 -5.43 19.88 0.54
N GLU A 245 -5.23 20.97 1.29
CA GLU A 245 -6.30 21.82 1.80
C GLU A 245 -7.17 22.40 0.65
N ARG A 246 -6.53 22.95 -0.39
CA ARG A 246 -7.25 23.45 -1.58
C ARG A 246 -8.00 22.34 -2.30
N ALA A 247 -7.39 21.17 -2.47
CA ALA A 247 -8.01 20.04 -3.12
C ALA A 247 -9.24 19.52 -2.34
N LEU A 248 -9.15 19.44 -1.01
CA LEU A 248 -10.28 19.06 -0.16
C LEU A 248 -11.40 20.10 -0.17
N GLY A 249 -11.04 21.39 -0.20
CA GLY A 249 -12.00 22.50 -0.15
C GLY A 249 -12.66 22.86 -1.49
N CYS A 250 -12.18 22.32 -2.63
CA CYS A 250 -12.66 22.77 -3.95
C CYS A 250 -14.05 22.22 -4.35
N GLY A 251 -14.61 21.27 -3.61
CA GLY A 251 -15.96 20.73 -3.82
C GLY A 251 -16.15 19.91 -5.11
N ARG A 252 -15.07 19.56 -5.81
CA ARG A 252 -15.07 18.78 -7.06
C ARG A 252 -13.86 17.85 -7.10
N ALA A 253 -13.76 17.00 -8.14
CA ALA A 253 -12.57 16.20 -8.37
C ALA A 253 -11.31 17.09 -8.46
N ALA A 254 -10.24 16.70 -7.75
CA ALA A 254 -8.96 17.39 -7.73
C ALA A 254 -7.82 16.39 -7.85
N LEU A 255 -6.73 16.78 -8.52
CA LEU A 255 -5.52 15.97 -8.63
C LEU A 255 -4.31 16.75 -8.15
N ILE A 256 -3.53 16.11 -7.27
CA ILE A 256 -2.21 16.58 -6.83
C ILE A 256 -1.16 15.73 -7.54
N HIS A 257 -0.39 16.34 -8.43
CA HIS A 257 0.77 15.75 -9.08
C HIS A 257 1.99 15.91 -8.17
N LEU A 258 2.35 14.85 -7.45
CA LEU A 258 3.40 14.85 -6.44
C LEU A 258 4.72 14.33 -7.05
N ARG A 259 5.64 15.23 -7.39
CA ARG A 259 6.93 14.89 -8.01
C ARG A 259 7.94 14.45 -6.97
N VAL A 260 8.39 13.21 -7.06
CA VAL A 260 9.35 12.61 -6.13
C VAL A 260 10.66 12.26 -6.81
N ASP A 261 11.72 12.16 -6.03
CA ASP A 261 13.03 11.75 -6.55
C ASP A 261 12.99 10.26 -6.98
N PRO A 262 13.46 9.92 -8.19
CA PRO A 262 13.55 8.52 -8.66
C PRO A 262 14.33 7.60 -7.73
N GLN A 263 15.29 8.11 -6.98
CA GLN A 263 16.04 7.33 -6.00
C GLN A 263 15.21 6.89 -4.80
N ALA A 264 14.11 7.59 -4.47
CA ALA A 264 13.20 7.25 -3.38
C ALA A 264 12.26 6.11 -3.76
N VAL A 265 12.80 4.95 -4.15
CA VAL A 265 12.02 3.81 -4.65
C VAL A 265 11.46 2.92 -3.56
N THR A 266 12.07 2.91 -2.37
CA THR A 266 11.57 2.23 -1.17
C THR A 266 11.75 3.11 0.06
N MET A 267 11.09 2.76 1.17
CA MET A 267 11.26 3.48 2.44
C MET A 267 12.62 3.24 3.10
N ASN A 268 13.35 2.20 2.70
CA ASN A 268 14.54 1.72 3.42
C ASN A 268 15.83 1.86 2.60
N ALA A 269 15.72 1.91 1.27
CA ALA A 269 16.88 1.94 0.37
C ALA A 269 16.58 2.72 -0.91
N THR A 270 17.58 3.43 -1.40
CA THR A 270 17.59 4.06 -2.72
C THR A 270 17.90 3.04 -3.81
N ILE A 271 17.62 3.39 -5.07
CA ILE A 271 18.01 2.56 -6.22
C ILE A 271 19.51 2.26 -6.21
N ASP A 272 20.34 3.27 -5.95
CA ASP A 272 21.80 3.11 -5.94
C ASP A 272 22.29 2.24 -4.79
N GLU A 273 21.67 2.32 -3.61
CA GLU A 273 21.96 1.42 -2.49
C GLU A 273 21.59 -0.03 -2.82
N ILE A 274 20.44 -0.27 -3.47
CA ILE A 274 20.01 -1.60 -3.90
C ILE A 274 20.98 -2.18 -4.91
N ARG A 275 21.35 -1.42 -5.95
CA ARG A 275 22.34 -1.80 -6.94
C ARG A 275 23.69 -2.15 -6.32
N LYS A 276 24.18 -1.28 -5.43
CA LYS A 276 25.46 -1.49 -4.73
C LYS A 276 25.45 -2.77 -3.89
N ALA A 277 24.36 -3.03 -3.18
CA ALA A 277 24.20 -4.25 -2.39
C ALA A 277 24.19 -5.52 -3.29
N ALA A 278 23.51 -5.46 -4.43
CA ALA A 278 23.47 -6.57 -5.38
C ALA A 278 24.84 -6.88 -5.98
N LEU A 279 25.59 -5.85 -6.40
CA LEU A 279 26.97 -6.00 -6.90
C LEU A 279 27.90 -6.55 -5.84
N ALA A 280 27.78 -6.13 -4.58
CA ALA A 280 28.57 -6.65 -3.47
C ALA A 280 28.24 -8.13 -3.16
N ALA A 281 27.03 -8.58 -3.45
CA ALA A 281 26.60 -9.97 -3.33
C ALA A 281 26.99 -10.85 -4.54
N GLY A 282 27.72 -10.31 -5.53
CA GLY A 282 28.21 -11.05 -6.70
C GLY A 282 27.14 -11.26 -7.79
N ARG A 283 26.13 -10.43 -7.84
CA ARG A 283 25.08 -10.46 -8.88
C ARG A 283 25.44 -9.60 -10.08
#